data_57a5064294b1c6278315b90e6c42f3f8
#
_entry.id   57a5064294b1c6278315b90e6c42f3f8
#
_cell.length_a   1.000
_cell.length_b   1.000
_cell.length_c   1.000
_cell.angle_alpha   90.00
_cell.angle_beta   90.00
_cell.angle_gamma   90.00
#
_symmetry.space_group_name_H-M   'P 1'
#
loop_
_entity.id
_entity.type
_entity.pdbx_description
1 polymer ?
#
loop_
_entity_poly.entity_id
_entity_poly.type
_entity_poly.pdbx_seq_one_letter_code
_entity_poly.pdbx_strand_id
1 'polypeptide(L)'
;MKTLYLNYVESFKGLSKEIWYISLISLINRAGTMIIPFLSLYLTKNLDFSYDDAGWILAFFGIGSVIGGWLGGKLTDLFGFYKVMVFSLLLTGLGFIGLQYISSFWGLCIAILLIMSVADSFRPAIYVSIKAYSKPENQTRAIGLIRLAINAGMAIGPTLAGLIIVSQGYNLLFWIDGITCITAILLFRYLVSEPKEVMAKAKSKLAEKTKNMVYSDITYWIFIAICFFMGMTFFQLVVTMPLYYDKVFALNEFQISLFWIINVGVIILFEMPFLNYLEKQFISVTRHILTASLLMSIGFYLLYQNFWFGILIINMLLLTFGEMLGFPYTNRFALSRAREGYEGSYMALYAMAFSLSHIFSSKVGLTIVGKFGYQINWLVTGTYGLIAVILSYWLINRIKQSV
;
A
#
# COMPACT_ATOMS: atom_id res chain seq x y z
N MET A 1 1.54 33.10 1.42
CA MET A 1 1.41 32.30 0.20
C MET A 1 2.70 32.27 -0.63
N LYS A 2 3.32 33.41 -0.98
CA LYS A 2 4.55 33.43 -1.82
C LYS A 2 5.74 32.70 -1.21
N THR A 3 5.94 32.80 0.11
CA THR A 3 7.01 32.09 0.87
C THR A 3 6.79 30.57 0.92
N LEU A 4 5.54 30.12 1.08
CA LEU A 4 5.17 28.70 1.06
C LEU A 4 5.40 28.07 -0.33
N TYR A 5 5.03 28.78 -1.38
CA TYR A 5 5.28 28.37 -2.76
C TYR A 5 6.78 28.27 -3.08
N LEU A 6 7.58 29.26 -2.66
CA LEU A 6 9.02 29.24 -2.85
C LEU A 6 9.68 28.09 -2.10
N ASN A 7 9.30 27.83 -0.83
CA ASN A 7 9.80 26.70 -0.05
C ASN A 7 9.39 25.35 -0.67
N TYR A 8 8.19 25.27 -1.24
CA TYR A 8 7.74 24.07 -1.96
C TYR A 8 8.58 23.81 -3.21
N VAL A 9 8.79 24.81 -4.05
CA VAL A 9 9.63 24.71 -5.25
C VAL A 9 11.09 24.40 -4.89
N GLU A 10 11.61 24.98 -3.80
CA GLU A 10 12.97 24.70 -3.31
C GLU A 10 13.16 23.26 -2.83
N SER A 11 12.10 22.60 -2.35
CA SER A 11 12.16 21.19 -1.95
C SER A 11 12.51 20.24 -3.10
N PHE A 12 12.31 20.66 -4.34
CA PHE A 12 12.62 19.87 -5.55
C PHE A 12 13.97 20.21 -6.19
N LYS A 13 14.65 21.29 -5.74
CA LYS A 13 15.94 21.69 -6.29
C LYS A 13 17.05 20.75 -5.82
N GLY A 14 17.99 20.43 -6.71
CA GLY A 14 19.18 19.62 -6.40
C GLY A 14 18.94 18.10 -6.40
N LEU A 15 17.77 17.64 -6.79
CA LEU A 15 17.53 16.23 -7.08
C LEU A 15 18.15 15.84 -8.42
N SER A 16 18.72 14.63 -8.53
CA SER A 16 19.29 14.12 -9.75
C SER A 16 18.24 13.85 -10.83
N LYS A 17 18.66 13.85 -12.10
CA LYS A 17 17.76 13.53 -13.22
C LYS A 17 17.19 12.10 -13.09
N GLU A 18 17.99 11.17 -12.60
CA GLU A 18 17.62 9.77 -12.41
C GLU A 18 16.47 9.65 -11.39
N ILE A 19 16.47 10.45 -10.32
CA ILE A 19 15.36 10.48 -9.34
C ILE A 19 14.07 11.01 -9.98
N TRP A 20 14.14 12.02 -10.83
CA TRP A 20 12.98 12.50 -11.58
C TRP A 20 12.45 11.44 -12.54
N TYR A 21 13.33 10.71 -13.23
CA TYR A 21 12.94 9.62 -14.11
C TYR A 21 12.30 8.46 -13.34
N ILE A 22 12.88 8.05 -12.21
CA ILE A 22 12.31 7.02 -11.33
C ILE A 22 10.94 7.45 -10.80
N SER A 23 10.76 8.72 -10.46
CA SER A 23 9.47 9.27 -10.03
C SER A 23 8.43 9.23 -11.14
N LEU A 24 8.78 9.64 -12.36
CA LEU A 24 7.90 9.56 -13.53
C LEU A 24 7.50 8.12 -13.84
N ILE A 25 8.43 7.19 -13.78
CA ILE A 25 8.20 5.77 -14.01
C ILE A 25 7.29 5.18 -12.92
N SER A 26 7.49 5.60 -11.67
CA SER A 26 6.63 5.21 -10.56
C SER A 26 5.20 5.73 -10.72
N LEU A 27 5.05 6.97 -11.20
CA LEU A 27 3.75 7.55 -11.54
C LEU A 27 3.05 6.75 -12.65
N ILE A 28 3.74 6.49 -13.78
CA ILE A 28 3.19 5.72 -14.91
C ILE A 28 2.79 4.31 -14.45
N ASN A 29 3.66 3.62 -13.72
CA ASN A 29 3.38 2.29 -13.19
C ASN A 29 2.16 2.28 -12.26
N ARG A 30 2.05 3.27 -11.37
CA ARG A 30 0.92 3.35 -10.44
C ARG A 30 -0.38 3.82 -11.10
N ALA A 31 -0.31 4.72 -12.07
CA ALA A 31 -1.45 5.10 -12.88
C ALA A 31 -1.96 3.93 -13.73
N GLY A 32 -1.07 3.02 -14.14
CA GLY A 32 -1.40 1.79 -14.85
C GLY A 32 -1.79 0.62 -13.94
N THR A 33 -1.88 0.78 -12.63
CA THR A 33 -2.36 -0.27 -11.72
C THR A 33 -3.87 -0.11 -11.52
N MET A 34 -4.63 -0.31 -12.60
CA MET A 34 -6.05 0.04 -12.69
C MET A 34 -6.98 -1.09 -12.19
N ILE A 35 -6.62 -2.36 -12.48
CA ILE A 35 -7.48 -3.50 -12.16
C ILE A 35 -7.56 -3.77 -10.65
N ILE A 36 -6.51 -3.50 -9.88
CA ILE A 36 -6.42 -3.88 -8.47
C ILE A 36 -7.56 -3.32 -7.60
N PRO A 37 -7.91 -2.01 -7.68
CA PRO A 37 -9.04 -1.47 -6.92
C PRO A 37 -10.40 -2.04 -7.28
N PHE A 38 -10.52 -2.62 -8.47
CA PHE A 38 -11.74 -3.21 -8.99
C PHE A 38 -11.69 -4.75 -9.07
N LEU A 39 -10.62 -5.36 -8.56
CA LEU A 39 -10.41 -6.81 -8.70
C LEU A 39 -11.51 -7.62 -8.02
N SER A 40 -12.01 -7.19 -6.87
CA SER A 40 -13.14 -7.84 -6.21
C SER A 40 -14.43 -7.78 -7.04
N LEU A 41 -14.69 -6.63 -7.69
CA LEU A 41 -15.82 -6.46 -8.61
C LEU A 41 -15.65 -7.31 -9.87
N TYR A 42 -14.44 -7.32 -10.46
CA TYR A 42 -14.14 -8.16 -11.62
C TYR A 42 -14.41 -9.63 -11.34
N LEU A 43 -13.92 -10.15 -10.21
CA LEU A 43 -14.10 -11.54 -9.83
C LEU A 43 -15.57 -11.90 -9.60
N THR A 44 -16.33 -11.04 -8.92
CA THR A 44 -17.72 -11.36 -8.53
C THR A 44 -18.76 -10.95 -9.55
N LYS A 45 -18.52 -9.91 -10.35
CA LYS A 45 -19.51 -9.36 -11.31
C LYS A 45 -19.24 -9.80 -12.75
N ASN A 46 -17.97 -9.96 -13.14
CA ASN A 46 -17.61 -10.31 -14.50
C ASN A 46 -17.30 -11.80 -14.67
N LEU A 47 -16.73 -12.46 -13.65
CA LEU A 47 -16.42 -13.89 -13.66
C LEU A 47 -17.38 -14.73 -12.82
N ASP A 48 -18.39 -14.13 -12.16
CA ASP A 48 -19.42 -14.78 -11.36
C ASP A 48 -18.90 -15.67 -10.22
N PHE A 49 -17.68 -15.38 -9.71
CA PHE A 49 -17.17 -16.08 -8.54
C PHE A 49 -17.95 -15.73 -7.28
N SER A 50 -18.11 -16.73 -6.40
CA SER A 50 -18.65 -16.49 -5.06
C SER A 50 -17.75 -15.51 -4.27
N TYR A 51 -18.31 -14.84 -3.27
CA TYR A 51 -17.49 -13.99 -2.38
C TYR A 51 -16.40 -14.79 -1.66
N ASP A 52 -16.66 -16.06 -1.36
CA ASP A 52 -15.67 -16.94 -0.72
C ASP A 52 -14.50 -17.25 -1.66
N ASP A 53 -14.77 -17.56 -2.92
CA ASP A 53 -13.74 -17.81 -3.95
C ASP A 53 -12.94 -16.54 -4.24
N ALA A 54 -13.62 -15.40 -4.43
CA ALA A 54 -12.97 -14.10 -4.59
C ALA A 54 -12.07 -13.77 -3.40
N GLY A 55 -12.50 -14.10 -2.18
CA GLY A 55 -11.71 -13.94 -0.96
C GLY A 55 -10.43 -14.76 -0.97
N TRP A 56 -10.46 -16.00 -1.45
CA TRP A 56 -9.26 -16.81 -1.63
C TRP A 56 -8.33 -16.25 -2.70
N ILE A 57 -8.85 -15.88 -3.86
CA ILE A 57 -8.05 -15.30 -4.96
C ILE A 57 -7.31 -14.04 -4.46
N LEU A 58 -8.00 -13.16 -3.72
CA LEU A 58 -7.39 -11.97 -3.13
C LEU A 58 -6.44 -12.29 -1.96
N ALA A 59 -6.62 -13.39 -1.25
CA ALA A 59 -5.65 -13.87 -0.27
C ALA A 59 -4.34 -14.30 -0.95
N PHE A 60 -4.40 -14.97 -2.11
CA PHE A 60 -3.23 -15.32 -2.92
C PHE A 60 -2.48 -14.09 -3.42
N PHE A 61 -3.17 -12.98 -3.70
CA PHE A 61 -2.54 -11.68 -3.94
C PHE A 61 -1.64 -11.27 -2.76
N GLY A 62 -2.17 -11.30 -1.54
CA GLY A 62 -1.40 -10.96 -0.34
C GLY A 62 -0.21 -11.88 -0.11
N ILE A 63 -0.38 -13.21 -0.30
CA ILE A 63 0.72 -14.19 -0.20
C ILE A 63 1.80 -13.87 -1.22
N GLY A 64 1.43 -13.59 -2.47
CA GLY A 64 2.36 -13.17 -3.53
C GLY A 64 3.15 -11.92 -3.15
N SER A 65 2.48 -10.91 -2.57
CA SER A 65 3.12 -9.69 -2.08
C SER A 65 4.18 -9.95 -1.00
N VAL A 66 3.90 -10.86 -0.04
CA VAL A 66 4.89 -11.26 1.00
C VAL A 66 6.11 -11.90 0.34
N ILE A 67 5.86 -12.87 -0.53
CA ILE A 67 6.93 -13.58 -1.26
C ILE A 67 7.75 -12.59 -2.10
N GLY A 68 7.08 -11.69 -2.81
CA GLY A 68 7.71 -10.67 -3.64
C GLY A 68 8.61 -9.72 -2.86
N GLY A 69 8.14 -9.22 -1.73
CA GLY A 69 8.96 -8.36 -0.86
C GLY A 69 10.24 -9.06 -0.37
N TRP A 70 10.13 -10.33 0.04
CA TRP A 70 11.27 -11.12 0.49
C TRP A 70 12.22 -11.48 -0.66
N LEU A 71 11.69 -11.98 -1.77
CA LEU A 71 12.49 -12.30 -2.97
C LEU A 71 13.17 -11.05 -3.54
N GLY A 72 12.44 -9.93 -3.61
CA GLY A 72 12.96 -8.66 -4.14
C GLY A 72 14.18 -8.16 -3.39
N GLY A 73 14.21 -8.30 -2.06
CA GLY A 73 15.40 -8.00 -1.25
C GLY A 73 16.58 -8.88 -1.66
N LYS A 74 16.39 -10.21 -1.66
CA LYS A 74 17.44 -11.18 -2.04
C LYS A 74 17.93 -10.99 -3.48
N LEU A 75 17.00 -10.83 -4.42
CA LEU A 75 17.35 -10.63 -5.83
C LEU A 75 18.10 -9.31 -6.04
N THR A 76 17.73 -8.26 -5.31
CA THR A 76 18.43 -6.97 -5.33
C THR A 76 19.87 -7.10 -4.84
N ASP A 77 20.10 -7.89 -3.80
CA ASP A 77 21.44 -8.15 -3.29
C ASP A 77 22.28 -9.01 -4.25
N LEU A 78 21.67 -9.97 -4.96
CA LEU A 78 22.35 -10.88 -5.86
C LEU A 78 22.63 -10.27 -7.25
N PHE A 79 21.63 -9.64 -7.85
CA PHE A 79 21.66 -9.19 -9.26
C PHE A 79 21.77 -7.68 -9.40
N GLY A 80 21.64 -6.93 -8.30
CA GLY A 80 21.57 -5.47 -8.28
C GLY A 80 20.14 -4.94 -8.54
N PHE A 81 19.87 -3.77 -7.98
CA PHE A 81 18.54 -3.16 -8.03
C PHE A 81 18.07 -2.88 -9.47
N TYR A 82 18.97 -2.48 -10.37
CA TYR A 82 18.62 -2.10 -11.73
C TYR A 82 17.96 -3.26 -12.50
N LYS A 83 18.61 -4.43 -12.48
CA LYS A 83 18.08 -5.64 -13.16
C LYS A 83 16.77 -6.10 -12.54
N VAL A 84 16.67 -6.07 -11.19
CA VAL A 84 15.43 -6.43 -10.50
C VAL A 84 14.28 -5.50 -10.89
N MET A 85 14.50 -4.20 -10.96
CA MET A 85 13.49 -3.24 -11.44
C MET A 85 13.05 -3.53 -12.88
N VAL A 86 14.01 -3.81 -13.77
CA VAL A 86 13.70 -4.10 -15.18
C VAL A 86 12.88 -5.39 -15.32
N PHE A 87 13.35 -6.49 -14.75
CA PHE A 87 12.68 -7.77 -14.93
C PHE A 87 11.34 -7.84 -14.17
N SER A 88 11.24 -7.25 -12.99
CA SER A 88 9.97 -7.26 -12.23
C SER A 88 8.86 -6.53 -12.98
N LEU A 89 9.08 -5.31 -13.47
CA LEU A 89 8.04 -4.58 -14.21
C LEU A 89 7.70 -5.22 -15.56
N LEU A 90 8.71 -5.75 -16.28
CA LEU A 90 8.48 -6.44 -17.55
C LEU A 90 7.60 -7.67 -17.36
N LEU A 91 7.98 -8.55 -16.43
CA LEU A 91 7.23 -9.77 -16.15
C LEU A 91 5.85 -9.48 -15.54
N THR A 92 5.72 -8.44 -14.70
CA THR A 92 4.42 -7.99 -14.18
C THR A 92 3.51 -7.54 -15.32
N GLY A 93 4.04 -6.75 -16.27
CA GLY A 93 3.26 -6.28 -17.41
C GLY A 93 2.78 -7.44 -18.31
N LEU A 94 3.65 -8.39 -18.61
CA LEU A 94 3.28 -9.61 -19.35
C LEU A 94 2.27 -10.45 -18.56
N GLY A 95 2.45 -10.55 -17.24
CA GLY A 95 1.54 -11.26 -16.34
C GLY A 95 0.13 -10.67 -16.35
N PHE A 96 -0.03 -9.34 -16.28
CA PHE A 96 -1.33 -8.70 -16.37
C PHE A 96 -2.02 -8.95 -17.71
N ILE A 97 -1.28 -8.84 -18.82
CA ILE A 97 -1.84 -9.17 -20.15
C ILE A 97 -2.29 -10.64 -20.20
N GLY A 98 -1.52 -11.56 -19.61
CA GLY A 98 -1.88 -12.98 -19.56
C GLY A 98 -3.08 -13.28 -18.65
N LEU A 99 -3.26 -12.49 -17.58
CA LEU A 99 -4.29 -12.74 -16.56
C LEU A 99 -5.71 -12.69 -17.13
N GLN A 100 -5.98 -11.86 -18.14
CA GLN A 100 -7.31 -11.74 -18.77
C GLN A 100 -7.80 -13.03 -19.45
N TYR A 101 -6.88 -13.94 -19.79
CA TYR A 101 -7.23 -15.21 -20.44
C TYR A 101 -7.47 -16.35 -19.44
N ILE A 102 -7.37 -16.08 -18.15
CA ILE A 102 -7.54 -17.06 -17.08
C ILE A 102 -8.87 -16.80 -16.38
N SER A 103 -9.76 -17.80 -16.45
CA SER A 103 -11.08 -17.74 -15.79
C SER A 103 -11.26 -18.82 -14.72
N SER A 104 -10.34 -19.80 -14.63
CA SER A 104 -10.45 -20.86 -13.62
C SER A 104 -9.97 -20.39 -12.25
N PHE A 105 -10.62 -20.87 -11.18
CA PHE A 105 -10.29 -20.51 -9.80
C PHE A 105 -8.80 -20.72 -9.46
N TRP A 106 -8.30 -21.95 -9.65
CA TRP A 106 -6.89 -22.26 -9.36
C TRP A 106 -5.92 -21.55 -10.30
N GLY A 107 -6.32 -21.36 -11.56
CA GLY A 107 -5.54 -20.57 -12.53
C GLY A 107 -5.35 -19.14 -12.03
N LEU A 108 -6.41 -18.47 -11.57
CA LEU A 108 -6.37 -17.11 -11.03
C LEU A 108 -5.55 -17.06 -9.73
N CYS A 109 -5.74 -18.00 -8.80
CA CYS A 109 -4.95 -18.07 -7.56
C CYS A 109 -3.45 -18.12 -7.85
N ILE A 110 -3.02 -19.02 -8.73
CA ILE A 110 -1.61 -19.21 -9.08
C ILE A 110 -1.08 -18.02 -9.87
N ALA A 111 -1.82 -17.55 -10.87
CA ALA A 111 -1.40 -16.42 -11.70
C ALA A 111 -1.23 -15.15 -10.87
N ILE A 112 -2.19 -14.80 -10.03
CA ILE A 112 -2.13 -13.62 -9.15
C ILE A 112 -0.99 -13.75 -8.14
N LEU A 113 -0.80 -14.92 -7.52
CA LEU A 113 0.33 -15.17 -6.64
C LEU A 113 1.67 -14.90 -7.34
N LEU A 114 1.86 -15.44 -8.55
CA LEU A 114 3.10 -15.26 -9.31
C LEU A 114 3.29 -13.80 -9.74
N ILE A 115 2.25 -13.18 -10.30
CA ILE A 115 2.30 -11.77 -10.72
C ILE A 115 2.67 -10.87 -9.55
N MET A 116 2.02 -11.05 -8.39
CA MET A 116 2.28 -10.21 -7.22
C MET A 116 3.63 -10.49 -6.57
N SER A 117 4.11 -11.74 -6.62
CA SER A 117 5.48 -12.07 -6.18
C SER A 117 6.54 -11.35 -7.00
N VAL A 118 6.31 -11.21 -8.30
CA VAL A 118 7.20 -10.48 -9.20
C VAL A 118 7.03 -8.97 -9.04
N ALA A 119 5.79 -8.47 -9.02
CA ALA A 119 5.48 -7.05 -8.92
C ALA A 119 6.04 -6.40 -7.64
N ASP A 120 5.86 -7.05 -6.50
CA ASP A 120 6.32 -6.52 -5.22
C ASP A 120 7.83 -6.68 -4.98
N SER A 121 8.53 -7.45 -5.82
CA SER A 121 10.00 -7.46 -5.86
C SER A 121 10.59 -6.10 -6.28
N PHE A 122 9.81 -5.27 -6.95
CA PHE A 122 10.20 -3.92 -7.36
C PHE A 122 10.42 -2.97 -6.17
N ARG A 123 9.67 -3.14 -5.06
CA ARG A 123 9.70 -2.22 -3.91
C ARG A 123 11.08 -2.11 -3.23
N PRO A 124 11.74 -3.22 -2.82
CA PRO A 124 13.08 -3.14 -2.23
C PRO A 124 14.09 -2.53 -3.20
N ALA A 125 14.00 -2.85 -4.49
CA ALA A 125 14.90 -2.33 -5.52
C ALA A 125 14.80 -0.81 -5.68
N ILE A 126 13.60 -0.22 -5.61
CA ILE A 126 13.40 1.24 -5.63
C ILE A 126 14.13 1.92 -4.47
N TYR A 127 14.03 1.40 -3.23
CA TYR A 127 14.72 2.01 -2.08
C TYR A 127 16.23 1.97 -2.22
N VAL A 128 16.78 0.90 -2.78
CA VAL A 128 18.22 0.82 -3.07
C VAL A 128 18.62 1.79 -4.18
N SER A 129 17.80 1.96 -5.22
CA SER A 129 18.05 2.91 -6.30
C SER A 129 18.13 4.35 -5.83
N ILE A 130 17.31 4.74 -4.84
CA ILE A 130 17.34 6.08 -4.25
C ILE A 130 18.72 6.37 -3.65
N LYS A 131 19.29 5.41 -2.92
CA LYS A 131 20.63 5.56 -2.35
C LYS A 131 21.71 5.65 -3.42
N ALA A 132 21.54 4.96 -4.55
CA ALA A 132 22.49 4.96 -5.65
C ALA A 132 22.50 6.26 -6.46
N TYR A 133 21.31 6.89 -6.63
CA TYR A 133 21.13 8.07 -7.48
C TYR A 133 20.95 9.38 -6.71
N SER A 134 20.97 9.36 -5.37
CA SER A 134 20.82 10.56 -4.54
C SER A 134 22.04 10.77 -3.64
N LYS A 135 22.43 12.04 -3.46
CA LYS A 135 23.36 12.42 -2.41
C LYS A 135 22.70 12.19 -1.03
N PRO A 136 23.48 11.86 0.03
CA PRO A 136 22.95 11.62 1.37
C PRO A 136 22.00 12.74 1.86
N GLU A 137 22.33 14.01 1.58
CA GLU A 137 21.56 15.18 2.02
C GLU A 137 20.20 15.27 1.31
N ASN A 138 20.06 14.64 0.15
CA ASN A 138 18.86 14.73 -0.71
C ASN A 138 17.96 13.47 -0.65
N GLN A 139 18.37 12.41 0.04
CA GLN A 139 17.64 11.13 0.04
C GLN A 139 16.22 11.26 0.56
N THR A 140 15.98 12.01 1.64
CA THR A 140 14.63 12.24 2.18
C THR A 140 13.75 12.94 1.16
N ARG A 141 14.27 13.95 0.44
CA ARG A 141 13.52 14.65 -0.61
C ARG A 141 13.27 13.77 -1.83
N ALA A 142 14.21 12.91 -2.19
CA ALA A 142 14.04 11.93 -3.26
C ALA A 142 12.93 10.92 -2.94
N ILE A 143 12.88 10.41 -1.70
CA ILE A 143 11.79 9.56 -1.21
C ILE A 143 10.45 10.30 -1.30
N GLY A 144 10.42 11.56 -0.86
CA GLY A 144 9.22 12.41 -0.92
C GLY A 144 8.68 12.57 -2.35
N LEU A 145 9.56 12.85 -3.34
CA LEU A 145 9.17 13.00 -4.73
C LEU A 145 8.61 11.70 -5.31
N ILE A 146 9.24 10.55 -5.02
CA ILE A 146 8.75 9.24 -5.49
C ILE A 146 7.40 8.91 -4.84
N ARG A 147 7.22 9.19 -3.54
CA ARG A 147 5.92 9.00 -2.87
C ARG A 147 4.83 9.89 -3.47
N LEU A 148 5.14 11.15 -3.76
CA LEU A 148 4.20 12.05 -4.42
C LEU A 148 3.76 11.49 -5.78
N ALA A 149 4.70 10.99 -6.58
CA ALA A 149 4.42 10.38 -7.87
C ALA A 149 3.56 9.10 -7.73
N ILE A 150 3.85 8.24 -6.75
CA ILE A 150 3.06 7.05 -6.45
C ILE A 150 1.63 7.44 -6.07
N ASN A 151 1.45 8.41 -5.17
CA ASN A 151 0.13 8.85 -4.73
C ASN A 151 -0.67 9.49 -5.87
N ALA A 152 -0.01 10.32 -6.71
CA ALA A 152 -0.65 10.88 -7.91
C ALA A 152 -1.11 9.76 -8.88
N GLY A 153 -0.29 8.75 -9.10
CA GLY A 153 -0.66 7.58 -9.91
C GLY A 153 -1.85 6.81 -9.32
N MET A 154 -1.88 6.64 -8.00
CA MET A 154 -3.00 5.98 -7.30
C MET A 154 -4.30 6.78 -7.32
N ALA A 155 -4.26 8.09 -7.58
CA ALA A 155 -5.47 8.89 -7.84
C ALA A 155 -5.94 8.73 -9.30
N ILE A 156 -5.00 8.83 -10.24
CA ILE A 156 -5.29 8.80 -11.68
C ILE A 156 -5.78 7.41 -12.12
N GLY A 157 -5.10 6.34 -11.68
CA GLY A 157 -5.37 4.96 -12.11
C GLY A 157 -6.81 4.53 -11.91
N PRO A 158 -7.34 4.48 -10.67
CA PRO A 158 -8.71 4.05 -10.42
C PRO A 158 -9.77 4.93 -11.10
N THR A 159 -9.49 6.24 -11.25
CA THR A 159 -10.40 7.16 -11.94
C THR A 159 -10.55 6.82 -13.41
N LEU A 160 -9.41 6.62 -14.11
CA LEU A 160 -9.41 6.17 -15.50
C LEU A 160 -10.00 4.77 -15.62
N ALA A 161 -9.70 3.87 -14.69
CA ALA A 161 -10.25 2.52 -14.67
C ALA A 161 -11.78 2.53 -14.62
N GLY A 162 -12.38 3.33 -13.72
CA GLY A 162 -13.83 3.43 -13.62
C GLY A 162 -14.50 3.90 -14.93
N LEU A 163 -13.89 4.88 -15.63
CA LEU A 163 -14.37 5.35 -16.94
C LEU A 163 -14.25 4.25 -18.01
N ILE A 164 -13.11 3.55 -18.03
CA ILE A 164 -12.84 2.49 -19.01
C ILE A 164 -13.79 1.31 -18.80
N ILE A 165 -14.02 0.89 -17.57
CA ILE A 165 -14.91 -0.24 -17.26
C ILE A 165 -16.32 0.06 -17.76
N VAL A 166 -16.86 1.25 -17.49
CA VAL A 166 -18.21 1.64 -17.91
C VAL A 166 -18.33 1.69 -19.44
N SER A 167 -17.29 2.07 -20.17
CA SER A 167 -17.31 2.22 -21.62
C SER A 167 -16.89 1.00 -22.41
N GLN A 168 -15.90 0.21 -21.93
CA GLN A 168 -15.23 -0.86 -22.66
C GLN A 168 -15.15 -2.17 -21.88
N GLY A 169 -15.57 -2.19 -20.62
CA GLY A 169 -15.48 -3.35 -19.73
C GLY A 169 -14.08 -3.55 -19.11
N TYR A 170 -13.95 -4.65 -18.35
CA TYR A 170 -12.75 -4.92 -17.56
C TYR A 170 -11.53 -5.37 -18.37
N ASN A 171 -11.74 -6.03 -19.51
CA ASN A 171 -10.64 -6.66 -20.26
C ASN A 171 -9.59 -5.65 -20.74
N LEU A 172 -10.01 -4.43 -21.09
CA LEU A 172 -9.08 -3.39 -21.53
C LEU A 172 -8.12 -2.95 -20.42
N LEU A 173 -8.52 -3.06 -19.15
CA LEU A 173 -7.66 -2.70 -18.02
C LEU A 173 -6.41 -3.57 -17.95
N PHE A 174 -6.53 -4.88 -18.21
CA PHE A 174 -5.37 -5.78 -18.20
C PHE A 174 -4.35 -5.42 -19.28
N TRP A 175 -4.82 -4.99 -20.47
CA TRP A 175 -3.94 -4.48 -21.51
C TRP A 175 -3.26 -3.18 -21.10
N ILE A 176 -4.00 -2.24 -20.54
CA ILE A 176 -3.45 -0.95 -20.11
C ILE A 176 -2.45 -1.15 -18.98
N ASP A 177 -2.76 -1.94 -17.95
CA ASP A 177 -1.86 -2.25 -16.84
C ASP A 177 -0.57 -2.93 -17.35
N GLY A 178 -0.71 -3.86 -18.28
CA GLY A 178 0.44 -4.52 -18.88
C GLY A 178 1.30 -3.58 -19.74
N ILE A 179 0.68 -2.83 -20.64
CA ILE A 179 1.38 -1.89 -21.54
C ILE A 179 2.05 -0.77 -20.75
N THR A 180 1.39 -0.22 -19.72
CA THR A 180 1.99 0.84 -18.89
C THR A 180 3.18 0.34 -18.10
N CYS A 181 3.14 -0.88 -17.53
CA CYS A 181 4.30 -1.50 -16.90
C CYS A 181 5.46 -1.67 -17.88
N ILE A 182 5.20 -2.21 -19.09
CA ILE A 182 6.22 -2.42 -20.12
C ILE A 182 6.77 -1.07 -20.60
N THR A 183 5.91 -0.10 -20.86
CA THR A 183 6.32 1.26 -21.27
C THR A 183 7.18 1.92 -20.21
N ALA A 184 6.76 1.87 -18.95
CA ALA A 184 7.49 2.43 -17.82
C ALA A 184 8.91 1.85 -17.75
N ILE A 185 9.08 0.54 -17.94
CA ILE A 185 10.38 -0.09 -17.83
C ILE A 185 11.27 0.15 -19.06
N LEU A 186 10.69 0.23 -20.25
CA LEU A 186 11.43 0.62 -21.46
C LEU A 186 11.94 2.05 -21.34
N LEU A 187 11.11 2.98 -20.85
CA LEU A 187 11.54 4.35 -20.53
C LEU A 187 12.63 4.39 -19.48
N PHE A 188 12.52 3.57 -18.41
CA PHE A 188 13.56 3.46 -17.40
C PHE A 188 14.89 3.05 -18.02
N ARG A 189 14.89 2.00 -18.79
CA ARG A 189 16.11 1.49 -19.46
C ARG A 189 16.73 2.49 -20.44
N TYR A 190 15.89 3.31 -21.08
CA TYR A 190 16.35 4.34 -22.01
C TYR A 190 16.91 5.56 -21.29
N LEU A 191 16.28 5.99 -20.19
CA LEU A 191 16.59 7.25 -19.48
C LEU A 191 17.62 7.10 -18.36
N VAL A 192 17.71 5.91 -17.75
CA VAL A 192 18.54 5.66 -16.56
C VAL A 192 19.59 4.62 -16.86
N SER A 193 20.86 5.00 -16.74
CA SER A 193 21.98 4.09 -16.94
C SER A 193 22.23 3.20 -15.72
N GLU A 194 22.61 1.94 -15.93
CA GLU A 194 23.02 1.04 -14.83
C GLU A 194 24.31 1.55 -14.19
N PRO A 195 24.33 1.82 -12.86
CA PRO A 195 25.52 2.34 -12.20
C PRO A 195 26.59 1.25 -12.05
N LYS A 196 27.79 1.50 -12.56
CA LYS A 196 28.91 0.54 -12.58
C LYS A 196 29.52 0.21 -11.19
N GLU A 197 29.32 1.06 -10.18
CA GLU A 197 30.04 0.97 -8.89
C GLU A 197 29.28 0.30 -7.74
N VAL A 198 27.97 0.07 -7.85
CA VAL A 198 27.15 -0.39 -6.72
C VAL A 198 27.31 -1.89 -6.42
N MET A 199 27.73 -2.69 -7.41
CA MET A 199 27.91 -4.14 -7.25
C MET A 199 29.08 -4.56 -6.34
N ALA A 200 30.08 -3.72 -6.17
CA ALA A 200 31.30 -4.10 -5.42
C ALA A 200 31.17 -3.95 -3.89
N LYS A 201 30.33 -3.03 -3.41
CA LYS A 201 30.19 -2.71 -1.97
C LYS A 201 29.12 -3.53 -1.22
N ALA A 202 28.18 -4.17 -1.91
CA ALA A 202 27.13 -4.96 -1.29
C ALA A 202 27.63 -6.31 -0.74
N LYS A 203 28.68 -6.89 -1.32
CA LYS A 203 29.22 -8.21 -0.92
C LYS A 203 29.97 -8.24 0.44
N SER A 204 30.38 -7.10 1.00
CA SER A 204 31.28 -7.08 2.18
C SER A 204 30.58 -6.96 3.54
N LYS A 205 29.25 -6.74 3.59
CA LYS A 205 28.50 -6.54 4.86
C LYS A 205 27.57 -7.69 5.30
N LEU A 206 27.65 -8.85 4.65
CA LEU A 206 26.76 -9.99 4.96
C LEU A 206 27.30 -10.95 6.03
N ALA A 207 28.31 -10.60 6.77
CA ALA A 207 28.98 -11.51 7.69
C ALA A 207 29.03 -10.99 9.13
N GLU A 208 27.85 -10.83 9.76
CA GLU A 208 27.75 -10.97 11.21
C GLU A 208 26.32 -11.37 11.59
N LYS A 209 26.12 -12.68 11.77
CA LYS A 209 24.91 -13.26 12.36
C LYS A 209 24.93 -12.97 13.85
N THR A 210 24.31 -11.88 14.27
CA THR A 210 23.95 -11.68 15.66
C THR A 210 22.52 -12.17 15.91
N LYS A 211 22.26 -12.76 17.08
CA LYS A 211 20.98 -13.37 17.51
C LYS A 211 19.81 -12.43 17.27
N ASN A 212 18.72 -12.95 16.72
CA ASN A 212 17.46 -12.25 16.41
C ASN A 212 16.80 -11.61 17.65
N MET A 213 17.28 -10.48 18.11
CA MET A 213 16.73 -9.74 19.27
C MET A 213 15.33 -9.18 19.04
N VAL A 214 14.89 -9.03 17.78
CA VAL A 214 13.56 -8.54 17.41
C VAL A 214 12.45 -9.41 17.99
N TYR A 215 12.62 -10.72 17.95
CA TYR A 215 11.61 -11.68 18.41
C TYR A 215 11.41 -11.69 19.93
N SER A 216 12.32 -11.13 20.71
CA SER A 216 12.21 -11.01 22.17
C SER A 216 11.63 -9.67 22.63
N ASP A 217 11.37 -8.72 21.73
CA ASP A 217 10.79 -7.40 22.05
C ASP A 217 9.26 -7.47 22.13
N ILE A 218 8.70 -7.79 23.30
CA ILE A 218 7.25 -7.88 23.52
C ILE A 218 6.55 -6.55 23.20
N THR A 219 7.18 -5.41 23.48
CA THR A 219 6.61 -4.09 23.16
C THR A 219 6.46 -3.92 21.65
N TYR A 220 7.42 -4.44 20.89
CA TYR A 220 7.34 -4.43 19.43
C TYR A 220 6.27 -5.40 18.90
N TRP A 221 6.08 -6.55 19.52
CA TRP A 221 5.01 -7.48 19.14
C TRP A 221 3.60 -6.90 19.36
N ILE A 222 3.39 -6.17 20.45
CA ILE A 222 2.13 -5.43 20.66
C ILE A 222 1.93 -4.43 19.52
N PHE A 223 2.96 -3.69 19.13
CA PHE A 223 2.91 -2.77 18.02
C PHE A 223 2.63 -3.47 16.68
N ILE A 224 3.24 -4.62 16.41
CA ILE A 224 2.95 -5.45 15.23
C ILE A 224 1.48 -5.90 15.20
N ALA A 225 0.92 -6.31 16.34
CA ALA A 225 -0.50 -6.63 16.45
C ALA A 225 -1.40 -5.42 16.14
N ILE A 226 -1.03 -4.20 16.62
CA ILE A 226 -1.74 -2.96 16.25
C ILE A 226 -1.71 -2.77 14.73
N CYS A 227 -0.54 -2.87 14.09
CA CYS A 227 -0.41 -2.72 12.65
C CYS A 227 -1.24 -3.77 11.88
N PHE A 228 -1.29 -5.01 12.38
CA PHE A 228 -2.10 -6.07 11.80
C PHE A 228 -3.58 -5.73 11.82
N PHE A 229 -4.14 -5.34 12.98
CA PHE A 229 -5.56 -5.00 13.09
C PHE A 229 -5.92 -3.68 12.36
N MET A 230 -5.04 -2.69 12.35
CA MET A 230 -5.18 -1.50 11.50
C MET A 230 -5.23 -1.88 10.02
N GLY A 231 -4.33 -2.75 9.58
CA GLY A 231 -4.32 -3.26 8.22
C GLY A 231 -5.59 -4.05 7.87
N MET A 232 -6.08 -4.91 8.79
CA MET A 232 -7.36 -5.62 8.63
C MET A 232 -8.52 -4.65 8.36
N THR A 233 -8.52 -3.51 9.05
CA THR A 233 -9.53 -2.46 8.87
C THR A 233 -9.31 -1.71 7.56
N PHE A 234 -8.09 -1.30 7.27
CA PHE A 234 -7.74 -0.52 6.07
C PHE A 234 -8.02 -1.26 4.76
N PHE A 235 -7.65 -2.53 4.66
CA PHE A 235 -7.79 -3.28 3.41
C PHE A 235 -9.24 -3.55 3.01
N GLN A 236 -10.22 -3.38 3.90
CA GLN A 236 -11.62 -3.40 3.50
C GLN A 236 -11.98 -2.30 2.50
N LEU A 237 -11.23 -1.18 2.49
CA LEU A 237 -11.35 -0.13 1.49
C LEU A 237 -11.19 -0.65 0.06
N VAL A 238 -10.28 -1.61 -0.14
CA VAL A 238 -9.99 -2.18 -1.47
C VAL A 238 -10.82 -3.44 -1.75
N VAL A 239 -11.13 -4.21 -0.70
CA VAL A 239 -11.71 -5.56 -0.85
C VAL A 239 -13.24 -5.54 -0.89
N THR A 240 -13.88 -4.99 0.14
CA THR A 240 -15.33 -5.10 0.32
C THR A 240 -16.10 -3.82 0.06
N MET A 241 -15.48 -2.64 0.24
CA MET A 241 -16.17 -1.37 0.00
C MET A 241 -16.59 -1.17 -1.46
N PRO A 242 -15.80 -1.51 -2.50
CA PRO A 242 -16.25 -1.40 -3.88
C PRO A 242 -17.50 -2.24 -4.16
N LEU A 243 -17.56 -3.46 -3.61
CA LEU A 243 -18.73 -4.33 -3.70
C LEU A 243 -19.96 -3.76 -2.97
N TYR A 244 -19.74 -3.16 -1.81
CA TYR A 244 -20.80 -2.50 -1.04
C TYR A 244 -21.38 -1.31 -1.80
N TYR A 245 -20.56 -0.50 -2.43
CA TYR A 245 -20.99 0.63 -3.26
C TYR A 245 -21.83 0.16 -4.46
N ASP A 246 -21.40 -0.91 -5.14
CA ASP A 246 -22.15 -1.50 -6.26
C ASP A 246 -23.48 -2.13 -5.79
N LYS A 247 -23.43 -3.02 -4.78
CA LYS A 247 -24.58 -3.85 -4.41
C LYS A 247 -25.64 -3.14 -3.57
N VAL A 248 -25.25 -2.20 -2.72
CA VAL A 248 -26.17 -1.55 -1.77
C VAL A 248 -26.59 -0.17 -2.26
N PHE A 249 -25.68 0.58 -2.90
CA PHE A 249 -25.97 1.93 -3.42
C PHE A 249 -26.12 1.99 -4.93
N ALA A 250 -26.02 0.85 -5.62
CA ALA A 250 -26.13 0.74 -7.08
C ALA A 250 -25.20 1.72 -7.85
N LEU A 251 -24.02 1.99 -7.29
CA LEU A 251 -23.02 2.86 -7.93
C LEU A 251 -22.30 2.09 -9.04
N ASN A 252 -22.13 2.73 -10.18
CA ASN A 252 -21.28 2.20 -11.24
C ASN A 252 -19.78 2.40 -10.90
N GLU A 253 -18.91 1.75 -11.65
CA GLU A 253 -17.46 1.73 -11.41
C GLU A 253 -16.83 3.13 -11.47
N PHE A 254 -17.37 4.02 -12.34
CA PHE A 254 -16.93 5.41 -12.37
C PHE A 254 -17.29 6.15 -11.08
N GLN A 255 -18.52 6.00 -10.58
CA GLN A 255 -18.94 6.61 -9.32
C GLN A 255 -18.14 6.06 -8.14
N ILE A 256 -17.81 4.76 -8.15
CA ILE A 256 -16.92 4.12 -7.16
C ILE A 256 -15.53 4.74 -7.22
N SER A 257 -15.01 5.01 -8.42
CA SER A 257 -13.69 5.63 -8.57
C SER A 257 -13.60 7.04 -8.00
N LEU A 258 -14.71 7.79 -7.90
CA LEU A 258 -14.71 9.12 -7.30
C LEU A 258 -14.34 9.10 -5.81
N PHE A 259 -14.61 8.00 -5.10
CA PHE A 259 -14.17 7.85 -3.71
C PHE A 259 -12.65 7.74 -3.60
N TRP A 260 -11.98 7.14 -4.59
CA TRP A 260 -10.51 7.15 -4.67
C TRP A 260 -9.96 8.57 -4.91
N ILE A 261 -10.65 9.39 -5.71
CA ILE A 261 -10.27 10.80 -5.90
C ILE A 261 -10.39 11.55 -4.57
N ILE A 262 -11.47 11.33 -3.80
CA ILE A 262 -11.64 11.95 -2.49
C ILE A 262 -10.51 11.53 -1.55
N ASN A 263 -10.23 10.23 -1.42
CA ASN A 263 -9.18 9.71 -0.57
C ASN A 263 -7.81 10.32 -0.92
N VAL A 264 -7.35 10.10 -2.15
CA VAL A 264 -6.00 10.53 -2.56
C VAL A 264 -5.92 12.05 -2.71
N GLY A 265 -7.01 12.72 -3.13
CA GLY A 265 -7.08 14.17 -3.21
C GLY A 265 -6.89 14.83 -1.84
N VAL A 266 -7.55 14.31 -0.80
CA VAL A 266 -7.38 14.78 0.58
C VAL A 266 -5.94 14.52 1.06
N ILE A 267 -5.37 13.36 0.76
CA ILE A 267 -3.97 13.03 1.12
C ILE A 267 -3.01 14.04 0.47
N ILE A 268 -3.11 14.24 -0.85
CA ILE A 268 -2.20 15.16 -1.57
C ILE A 268 -2.30 16.60 -1.04
N LEU A 269 -3.50 17.07 -0.78
CA LEU A 269 -3.72 18.45 -0.36
C LEU A 269 -3.39 18.71 1.11
N PHE A 270 -3.68 17.75 1.98
CA PHE A 270 -3.67 17.99 3.42
C PHE A 270 -2.62 17.20 4.21
N GLU A 271 -2.07 16.07 3.71
CA GLU A 271 -1.16 15.24 4.51
C GLU A 271 0.05 16.03 5.05
N MET A 272 0.78 16.72 4.18
CA MET A 272 1.98 17.45 4.60
C MET A 272 1.69 18.62 5.56
N PRO A 273 0.72 19.52 5.27
CA PRO A 273 0.34 20.56 6.22
C PRO A 273 -0.16 20.00 7.56
N PHE A 274 -0.93 18.91 7.52
CA PHE A 274 -1.49 18.27 8.69
C PHE A 274 -0.41 17.63 9.57
N LEU A 275 0.51 16.87 9.00
CA LEU A 275 1.62 16.28 9.73
C LEU A 275 2.53 17.34 10.33
N ASN A 276 2.86 18.40 9.60
CA ASN A 276 3.66 19.53 10.10
C ASN A 276 2.97 20.24 11.27
N TYR A 277 1.63 20.39 11.22
CA TYR A 277 0.86 20.95 12.35
C TYR A 277 0.95 20.04 13.58
N LEU A 278 0.78 18.72 13.40
CA LEU A 278 0.81 17.75 14.50
C LEU A 278 2.20 17.59 15.13
N GLU A 279 3.27 17.69 14.36
CA GLU A 279 4.64 17.63 14.89
C GLU A 279 4.95 18.77 15.88
N LYS A 280 4.29 19.92 15.73
CA LYS A 280 4.41 21.06 16.66
C LYS A 280 3.62 20.88 17.97
N GLN A 281 2.72 19.89 18.04
CA GLN A 281 1.83 19.70 19.19
C GLN A 281 2.44 18.88 20.34
N PHE A 282 3.70 18.42 20.25
CA PHE A 282 4.36 17.58 21.27
C PHE A 282 3.57 16.33 21.69
N ILE A 283 2.69 15.82 20.81
CA ILE A 283 1.91 14.62 21.07
C ILE A 283 2.75 13.38 20.71
N SER A 284 2.71 12.35 21.55
CA SER A 284 3.50 11.13 21.33
C SER A 284 3.03 10.37 20.08
N VAL A 285 3.99 9.75 19.40
CA VAL A 285 3.76 8.90 18.20
C VAL A 285 2.65 7.86 18.44
N THR A 286 2.67 7.22 19.61
CA THR A 286 1.68 6.19 19.97
C THR A 286 0.25 6.73 20.14
N ARG A 287 0.08 8.00 20.56
CA ARG A 287 -1.25 8.61 20.60
C ARG A 287 -1.80 8.89 19.21
N HIS A 288 -0.96 9.26 18.24
CA HIS A 288 -1.38 9.40 16.85
C HIS A 288 -1.82 8.06 16.25
N ILE A 289 -1.12 6.96 16.56
CA ILE A 289 -1.53 5.61 16.16
C ILE A 289 -2.89 5.24 16.76
N LEU A 290 -3.11 5.55 18.05
CA LEU A 290 -4.40 5.33 18.70
C LEU A 290 -5.51 6.13 18.02
N THR A 291 -5.29 7.42 17.74
CA THR A 291 -6.27 8.28 17.06
C THR A 291 -6.58 7.78 15.65
N ALA A 292 -5.56 7.33 14.90
CA ALA A 292 -5.73 6.74 13.59
C ALA A 292 -6.64 5.50 13.63
N SER A 293 -6.35 4.57 14.54
CA SER A 293 -7.16 3.36 14.74
C SER A 293 -8.59 3.68 15.12
N LEU A 294 -8.79 4.72 15.97
CA LEU A 294 -10.10 5.17 16.42
C LEU A 294 -10.92 5.74 15.24
N LEU A 295 -10.32 6.61 14.43
CA LEU A 295 -10.98 7.19 13.25
C LEU A 295 -11.43 6.10 12.27
N MET A 296 -10.55 5.14 11.97
CA MET A 296 -10.87 4.00 11.10
C MET A 296 -12.01 3.15 11.70
N SER A 297 -11.95 2.85 13.00
CA SER A 297 -12.97 2.07 13.70
C SER A 297 -14.35 2.75 13.63
N ILE A 298 -14.41 4.03 13.97
CA ILE A 298 -15.65 4.84 13.93
C ILE A 298 -16.23 4.84 12.51
N GLY A 299 -15.38 5.01 11.48
CA GLY A 299 -15.81 4.99 10.10
C GLY A 299 -16.60 3.74 9.74
N PHE A 300 -16.12 2.55 10.13
CA PHE A 300 -16.83 1.29 9.85
C PHE A 300 -18.07 1.07 10.73
N TYR A 301 -18.06 1.50 11.98
CA TYR A 301 -19.26 1.46 12.81
C TYR A 301 -20.37 2.39 12.26
N LEU A 302 -20.02 3.52 11.66
CA LEU A 302 -20.99 4.38 10.98
C LEU A 302 -21.61 3.69 9.77
N LEU A 303 -20.85 2.93 8.99
CA LEU A 303 -21.40 2.15 7.87
C LEU A 303 -22.40 1.07 8.31
N TYR A 304 -22.28 0.54 9.53
CA TYR A 304 -23.26 -0.40 10.08
C TYR A 304 -24.67 0.20 10.11
N GLN A 305 -24.80 1.51 10.28
CA GLN A 305 -26.09 2.21 10.39
C GLN A 305 -26.81 2.41 9.05
N ASN A 306 -26.10 2.48 7.94
CA ASN A 306 -26.59 2.49 6.55
C ASN A 306 -27.81 3.38 6.26
N PHE A 307 -27.83 4.64 6.72
CA PHE A 307 -29.02 5.50 6.59
C PHE A 307 -29.12 6.25 5.26
N TRP A 308 -27.99 6.68 4.68
CA TRP A 308 -28.00 7.62 3.57
C TRP A 308 -26.64 7.68 2.86
N PHE A 309 -26.66 8.13 1.60
CA PHE A 309 -25.46 8.18 0.76
C PHE A 309 -24.28 8.97 1.37
N GLY A 310 -24.55 10.09 2.06
CA GLY A 310 -23.49 10.92 2.66
C GLY A 310 -22.63 10.20 3.69
N ILE A 311 -23.10 9.07 4.26
CA ILE A 311 -22.31 8.26 5.20
C ILE A 311 -21.08 7.66 4.53
N LEU A 312 -21.13 7.39 3.22
CA LEU A 312 -20.01 6.89 2.45
C LEU A 312 -18.87 7.91 2.38
N ILE A 313 -19.23 9.20 2.21
CA ILE A 313 -18.26 10.31 2.17
C ILE A 313 -17.64 10.49 3.57
N ILE A 314 -18.47 10.47 4.62
CA ILE A 314 -17.98 10.59 6.01
C ILE A 314 -17.03 9.44 6.33
N ASN A 315 -17.41 8.21 6.00
CA ASN A 315 -16.56 7.04 6.20
C ASN A 315 -15.24 7.20 5.43
N MET A 316 -15.29 7.59 4.16
CA MET A 316 -14.08 7.79 3.35
C MET A 316 -13.15 8.84 3.97
N LEU A 317 -13.68 9.97 4.44
CA LEU A 317 -12.89 11.00 5.10
C LEU A 317 -12.28 10.49 6.41
N LEU A 318 -13.04 9.77 7.25
CA LEU A 318 -12.51 9.18 8.49
C LEU A 318 -11.39 8.16 8.21
N LEU A 319 -11.56 7.32 7.21
CA LEU A 319 -10.52 6.39 6.77
C LEU A 319 -9.29 7.13 6.24
N THR A 320 -9.48 8.17 5.44
CA THR A 320 -8.39 8.98 4.88
C THR A 320 -7.58 9.69 5.97
N PHE A 321 -8.24 10.33 6.94
CA PHE A 321 -7.54 10.93 8.08
C PHE A 321 -6.88 9.87 8.97
N GLY A 322 -7.51 8.70 9.14
CA GLY A 322 -6.92 7.55 9.80
C GLY A 322 -5.65 7.06 9.08
N GLU A 323 -5.66 7.01 7.76
CA GLU A 323 -4.52 6.65 6.91
C GLU A 323 -3.37 7.66 7.03
N MET A 324 -3.68 8.97 6.91
CA MET A 324 -2.71 10.07 7.04
C MET A 324 -2.00 10.10 8.39
N LEU A 325 -2.68 9.70 9.46
CA LEU A 325 -2.08 9.53 10.80
C LEU A 325 -1.40 8.16 10.93
N GLY A 326 -2.06 7.11 10.52
CA GLY A 326 -1.66 5.74 10.81
C GLY A 326 -0.32 5.37 10.18
N PHE A 327 -0.20 5.46 8.87
CA PHE A 327 0.98 4.96 8.16
C PHE A 327 2.27 5.74 8.45
N PRO A 328 2.31 7.09 8.48
CA PRO A 328 3.53 7.80 8.83
C PRO A 328 3.98 7.53 10.26
N TYR A 329 3.06 7.52 11.22
CA TYR A 329 3.40 7.35 12.63
C TYR A 329 3.70 5.89 13.00
N THR A 330 3.08 4.89 12.38
CA THR A 330 3.49 3.48 12.55
C THR A 330 4.88 3.22 11.96
N ASN A 331 5.17 3.78 10.78
CA ASN A 331 6.52 3.69 10.18
C ASN A 331 7.57 4.36 11.10
N ARG A 332 7.28 5.57 11.60
CA ARG A 332 8.16 6.29 12.54
C ARG A 332 8.39 5.49 13.83
N PHE A 333 7.33 4.87 14.39
CA PHE A 333 7.48 4.04 15.59
C PHE A 333 8.36 2.81 15.32
N ALA A 334 8.13 2.12 14.20
CA ALA A 334 8.93 0.95 13.80
C ALA A 334 10.41 1.29 13.70
N LEU A 335 10.75 2.41 13.05
CA LEU A 335 12.13 2.89 12.91
C LEU A 335 12.74 3.34 14.25
N SER A 336 11.98 4.08 15.06
CA SER A 336 12.48 4.59 16.34
C SER A 336 12.69 3.49 17.39
N ARG A 337 11.94 2.37 17.28
CA ARG A 337 12.09 1.22 18.17
C ARG A 337 13.20 0.28 17.71
N ALA A 338 13.58 0.34 16.45
CA ALA A 338 14.61 -0.50 15.89
C ALA A 338 15.95 -0.26 16.62
N ARG A 339 16.59 -1.35 17.03
CA ARG A 339 17.93 -1.29 17.60
C ARG A 339 18.97 -1.15 16.49
N GLU A 340 20.07 -0.47 16.79
CA GLU A 340 21.16 -0.25 15.85
C GLU A 340 21.66 -1.60 15.29
N GLY A 341 21.74 -1.70 13.97
CA GLY A 341 22.13 -2.93 13.25
C GLY A 341 21.00 -3.94 13.03
N TYR A 342 19.78 -3.70 13.55
CA TYR A 342 18.59 -4.59 13.36
C TYR A 342 17.42 -3.90 12.67
N GLU A 343 17.61 -2.70 12.15
CA GLU A 343 16.58 -1.88 11.52
C GLU A 343 15.84 -2.65 10.42
N GLY A 344 16.56 -3.41 9.63
CA GLY A 344 15.99 -4.25 8.57
C GLY A 344 15.02 -5.31 9.11
N SER A 345 15.35 -5.96 10.23
CA SER A 345 14.50 -7.00 10.84
C SER A 345 13.22 -6.40 11.44
N TYR A 346 13.31 -5.22 12.09
CA TYR A 346 12.14 -4.51 12.59
C TYR A 346 11.21 -4.08 11.45
N MET A 347 11.76 -3.48 10.40
CA MET A 347 10.98 -3.06 9.23
C MET A 347 10.40 -4.23 8.44
N ALA A 348 11.07 -5.38 8.39
CA ALA A 348 10.54 -6.58 7.77
C ALA A 348 9.29 -7.09 8.50
N LEU A 349 9.32 -7.19 9.85
CA LEU A 349 8.13 -7.57 10.63
C LEU A 349 6.99 -6.57 10.48
N TYR A 350 7.30 -5.27 10.44
CA TYR A 350 6.32 -4.22 10.17
C TYR A 350 5.64 -4.41 8.80
N ALA A 351 6.41 -4.63 7.74
CA ALA A 351 5.86 -4.89 6.41
C ALA A 351 5.04 -6.18 6.36
N MET A 352 5.52 -7.25 7.04
CA MET A 352 4.80 -8.52 7.12
C MET A 352 3.44 -8.38 7.82
N ALA A 353 3.30 -7.52 8.84
CA ALA A 353 2.03 -7.29 9.52
C ALA A 353 0.96 -6.80 8.54
N PHE A 354 1.28 -5.84 7.68
CA PHE A 354 0.35 -5.33 6.65
C PHE A 354 0.07 -6.36 5.56
N SER A 355 1.06 -7.12 5.13
CA SER A 355 0.85 -8.18 4.14
C SER A 355 -0.06 -9.29 4.67
N LEU A 356 0.15 -9.71 5.93
CA LEU A 356 -0.73 -10.68 6.59
C LEU A 356 -2.14 -10.12 6.76
N SER A 357 -2.28 -8.86 7.17
CA SER A 357 -3.60 -8.25 7.31
C SER A 357 -4.34 -8.16 5.97
N HIS A 358 -3.66 -7.96 4.85
CA HIS A 358 -4.28 -8.01 3.53
C HIS A 358 -4.84 -9.41 3.21
N ILE A 359 -4.07 -10.47 3.49
CA ILE A 359 -4.49 -11.87 3.29
C ILE A 359 -5.77 -12.16 4.09
N PHE A 360 -5.72 -11.89 5.41
CA PHE A 360 -6.84 -12.18 6.29
C PHE A 360 -8.03 -11.27 6.03
N SER A 361 -7.84 -9.98 5.78
CA SER A 361 -8.90 -9.03 5.46
C SER A 361 -9.68 -9.45 4.22
N SER A 362 -8.98 -9.90 3.18
CA SER A 362 -9.62 -10.35 1.94
C SER A 362 -10.47 -11.59 2.15
N LYS A 363 -9.89 -12.65 2.73
CA LYS A 363 -10.62 -13.91 2.93
C LYS A 363 -11.75 -13.75 3.95
N VAL A 364 -11.45 -13.22 5.13
CA VAL A 364 -12.44 -13.10 6.22
C VAL A 364 -13.54 -12.11 5.84
N GLY A 365 -13.18 -10.95 5.27
CA GLY A 365 -14.15 -9.92 4.88
C GLY A 365 -15.16 -10.45 3.86
N LEU A 366 -14.70 -11.05 2.77
CA LEU A 366 -15.58 -11.57 1.73
C LEU A 366 -16.38 -12.79 2.19
N THR A 367 -15.81 -13.67 3.02
CA THR A 367 -16.57 -14.77 3.64
C THR A 367 -17.69 -14.25 4.53
N ILE A 368 -17.45 -13.20 5.34
CA ILE A 368 -18.47 -12.60 6.19
C ILE A 368 -19.56 -11.95 5.31
N VAL A 369 -19.17 -11.18 4.29
CA VAL A 369 -20.12 -10.56 3.37
C VAL A 369 -21.02 -11.61 2.70
N GLY A 370 -20.44 -12.72 2.22
CA GLY A 370 -21.19 -13.78 1.55
C GLY A 370 -22.14 -14.54 2.46
N LYS A 371 -21.81 -14.73 3.75
CA LYS A 371 -22.62 -15.51 4.69
C LYS A 371 -23.56 -14.67 5.54
N PHE A 372 -23.15 -13.49 5.95
CA PHE A 372 -23.83 -12.67 6.97
C PHE A 372 -24.16 -11.26 6.47
N GLY A 373 -23.72 -10.88 5.27
CA GLY A 373 -23.97 -9.58 4.66
C GLY A 373 -23.01 -8.48 5.12
N TYR A 374 -23.17 -7.32 4.50
CA TYR A 374 -22.27 -6.16 4.70
C TYR A 374 -22.33 -5.58 6.11
N GLN A 375 -23.54 -5.53 6.73
CA GLN A 375 -23.69 -4.95 8.07
C GLN A 375 -22.82 -5.68 9.11
N ILE A 376 -22.86 -7.01 9.11
CA ILE A 376 -22.00 -7.80 10.02
C ILE A 376 -20.52 -7.60 9.70
N ASN A 377 -20.16 -7.49 8.41
CA ASN A 377 -18.79 -7.18 8.03
C ASN A 377 -18.31 -5.84 8.59
N TRP A 378 -19.17 -4.79 8.55
CA TRP A 378 -18.82 -3.48 9.10
C TRP A 378 -18.67 -3.51 10.62
N LEU A 379 -19.53 -4.24 11.31
CA LEU A 379 -19.43 -4.45 12.76
C LEU A 379 -18.09 -5.13 13.12
N VAL A 380 -17.76 -6.21 12.42
CA VAL A 380 -16.50 -6.96 12.63
C VAL A 380 -15.28 -6.10 12.27
N THR A 381 -15.34 -5.37 11.17
CA THR A 381 -14.24 -4.48 10.76
C THR A 381 -14.03 -3.33 11.75
N GLY A 382 -15.11 -2.71 12.21
CA GLY A 382 -15.05 -1.71 13.30
C GLY A 382 -14.43 -2.28 14.57
N THR A 383 -14.74 -3.56 14.88
CA THR A 383 -14.15 -4.26 16.04
C THR A 383 -12.65 -4.51 15.88
N TYR A 384 -12.15 -4.81 14.68
CA TYR A 384 -10.69 -4.85 14.43
C TYR A 384 -10.03 -3.51 14.74
N GLY A 385 -10.62 -2.40 14.28
CA GLY A 385 -10.14 -1.06 14.63
C GLY A 385 -10.17 -0.80 16.13
N LEU A 386 -11.22 -1.23 16.84
CA LEU A 386 -11.33 -1.09 18.28
C LEU A 386 -10.26 -1.92 19.03
N ILE A 387 -9.96 -3.13 18.58
CA ILE A 387 -8.86 -3.95 19.12
C ILE A 387 -7.54 -3.18 18.95
N ALA A 388 -7.28 -2.58 17.79
CA ALA A 388 -6.10 -1.75 17.58
C ALA A 388 -6.05 -0.56 18.53
N VAL A 389 -7.17 0.09 18.85
CA VAL A 389 -7.27 1.17 19.87
C VAL A 389 -6.90 0.66 21.24
N ILE A 390 -7.47 -0.47 21.68
CA ILE A 390 -7.19 -1.07 22.99
C ILE A 390 -5.71 -1.44 23.12
N LEU A 391 -5.15 -2.08 22.11
CA LEU A 391 -3.73 -2.44 22.08
C LEU A 391 -2.83 -1.19 22.07
N SER A 392 -3.23 -0.13 21.36
CA SER A 392 -2.50 1.15 21.36
C SER A 392 -2.51 1.82 22.73
N TYR A 393 -3.64 1.78 23.43
CA TYR A 393 -3.74 2.28 24.82
C TYR A 393 -2.84 1.47 25.76
N TRP A 394 -2.84 0.15 25.63
CA TRP A 394 -1.95 -0.72 26.39
C TRP A 394 -0.47 -0.44 26.09
N LEU A 395 -0.11 -0.28 24.81
CA LEU A 395 1.24 0.11 24.38
C LEU A 395 1.70 1.43 25.03
N ILE A 396 0.82 2.45 25.07
CA ILE A 396 1.12 3.74 25.70
C ILE A 396 1.44 3.56 27.19
N ASN A 397 0.63 2.79 27.90
CA ASN A 397 0.81 2.57 29.35
C ASN A 397 2.08 1.77 29.63
N ARG A 398 2.38 0.76 28.80
CA ARG A 398 3.60 -0.05 28.94
C ARG A 398 4.88 0.76 28.72
N ILE A 399 4.89 1.66 27.73
CA ILE A 399 6.04 2.54 27.46
C ILE A 399 6.24 3.51 28.64
N LYS A 400 5.15 4.06 29.21
CA LYS A 400 5.26 4.94 30.39
C LYS A 400 5.83 4.25 31.62
N GLN A 401 5.60 2.95 31.81
CA GLN A 401 6.12 2.18 32.93
C GLN A 401 7.58 1.76 32.75
N SER A 402 8.11 1.84 31.52
CA SER A 402 9.48 1.46 31.18
C SER A 402 10.45 2.65 31.16
N VAL A 403 9.95 3.87 31.36
CA VAL A 403 10.68 5.14 31.54
C VAL A 403 10.66 5.52 33.01
#